data_90fb032dded0e6818a9e6ecf53094f4d
#
_entry.id   90fb032dded0e6818a9e6ecf53094f4d
#
_cell.length_a   1.000
_cell.length_b   1.000
_cell.length_c   1.000
_cell.angle_alpha   90.00
_cell.angle_beta   90.00
_cell.angle_gamma   90.00
#
_symmetry.space_group_name_H-M   'P 1'
#
loop_
_entity.id
_entity.type
_entity.pdbx_description
1 polymer ?
#
loop_
_entity_poly.entity_id
_entity_poly.type
_entity_poly.pdbx_seq_one_letter_code
_entity_poly.pdbx_strand_id
1 'polypeptide(L)'
;EMQNLKDKKGFDYLVTIVGEDFGKEEGLGCVYILENSKTHERCSVKMIAKSQVCGDGMSSNGTGEMDGQMMAYLPTVSKIWRVADLLEREVYDFYGIVFLGHPDMRRLFLRSDFKGYPFRKDWQFNDKYTLEDDVEPDYGLEYYIDKDGYLQTKQNKLFGADDYVINIGPQHPATHGVLRLQTVLNGETVKHIYPHLGYIHRAIEKMWEDMTYPQTLALTDRLNYLGAMQHRHALVGVIEEGMGAELTSLDRKSVV
;
A
#
# COMPACT_ATOMS: atom_id res chain seq x y z
N GLU A 1 3.96 18.29 13.28
CA GLU A 1 3.20 17.61 14.35
C GLU A 1 3.69 16.16 14.51
N MET A 2 3.76 15.37 13.45
CA MET A 2 4.28 13.99 13.45
C MET A 2 5.72 13.89 13.98
N GLN A 3 6.62 14.80 13.60
CA GLN A 3 7.97 14.86 14.15
C GLN A 3 7.98 15.05 15.68
N ASN A 4 7.07 15.87 16.22
CA ASN A 4 6.96 16.07 17.66
C ASN A 4 6.49 14.81 18.41
N LEU A 5 5.64 13.99 17.79
CA LEU A 5 5.22 12.69 18.36
C LEU A 5 6.42 11.76 18.53
N LYS A 6 7.30 11.72 17.54
CA LYS A 6 8.52 10.93 17.61
C LYS A 6 9.49 11.50 18.65
N ASP A 7 9.88 12.78 18.53
CA ASP A 7 11.00 13.34 19.27
C ASP A 7 10.66 13.66 20.73
N LYS A 8 9.42 14.12 21.00
CA LYS A 8 9.02 14.57 22.34
C LYS A 8 8.19 13.54 23.11
N LYS A 9 7.36 12.75 22.40
CA LYS A 9 6.48 11.77 23.02
C LYS A 9 7.01 10.33 22.93
N GLY A 10 8.10 10.12 22.18
CA GLY A 10 8.77 8.83 22.10
C GLY A 10 8.08 7.78 21.21
N PHE A 11 7.16 8.18 20.33
CA PHE A 11 6.56 7.28 19.34
C PHE A 11 7.54 7.05 18.19
N ASP A 12 8.50 6.17 18.44
CA ASP A 12 9.63 5.88 17.54
C ASP A 12 9.29 4.85 16.47
N TYR A 13 8.22 4.08 16.64
CA TYR A 13 7.81 3.04 15.72
C TYR A 13 6.48 3.35 15.03
N LEU A 14 6.48 3.33 13.69
CA LEU A 14 5.29 3.39 12.88
C LEU A 14 4.84 1.96 12.59
N VAL A 15 3.71 1.56 13.16
CA VAL A 15 3.15 0.21 13.02
C VAL A 15 2.59 0.02 11.62
N THR A 16 1.69 0.92 11.20
CA THR A 16 1.09 0.89 9.87
C THR A 16 0.48 2.24 9.51
N ILE A 17 0.19 2.40 8.21
CA ILE A 17 -0.61 3.48 7.65
C ILE A 17 -1.80 2.83 6.97
N VAL A 18 -3.01 3.16 7.40
CA VAL A 18 -4.24 2.67 6.80
C VAL A 18 -4.86 3.79 5.99
N GLY A 19 -5.00 3.58 4.66
CA GLY A 19 -5.80 4.47 3.82
C GLY A 19 -7.28 4.26 4.10
N GLU A 20 -8.06 5.30 4.04
CA GLU A 20 -9.50 5.23 4.28
C GLU A 20 -10.25 6.24 3.41
N ASP A 21 -11.37 5.79 2.88
CA ASP A 21 -12.36 6.63 2.23
C ASP A 21 -13.48 6.92 3.23
N PHE A 22 -13.44 8.11 3.82
CA PHE A 22 -14.42 8.56 4.81
C PHE A 22 -15.74 9.01 4.19
N GLY A 23 -15.87 8.86 2.89
CA GLY A 23 -17.06 9.23 2.12
C GLY A 23 -17.04 10.66 1.61
N LYS A 24 -18.18 11.11 1.06
CA LYS A 24 -18.27 12.37 0.34
C LYS A 24 -18.07 13.62 1.20
N GLU A 25 -18.35 13.54 2.49
CA GLU A 25 -18.27 14.69 3.40
C GLU A 25 -16.85 14.94 3.90
N GLU A 26 -16.15 13.89 4.32
CA GLU A 26 -14.79 13.99 4.87
C GLU A 26 -13.71 13.74 3.83
N GLY A 27 -14.01 12.98 2.76
CA GLY A 27 -13.08 12.69 1.68
C GLY A 27 -12.14 11.53 1.98
N LEU A 28 -10.94 11.58 1.42
CA LEU A 28 -9.91 10.56 1.58
C LEU A 28 -8.93 10.94 2.68
N GLY A 29 -8.36 9.96 3.34
CA GLY A 29 -7.33 10.21 4.34
C GLY A 29 -6.61 8.96 4.79
N CYS A 30 -5.78 9.11 5.80
CA CYS A 30 -4.99 8.04 6.38
C CYS A 30 -5.07 8.06 7.90
N VAL A 31 -5.03 6.86 8.47
CA VAL A 31 -4.85 6.66 9.90
C VAL A 31 -3.47 6.07 10.12
N TYR A 32 -2.63 6.80 10.83
CA TYR A 32 -1.28 6.38 11.22
C TYR A 32 -1.34 5.73 12.60
N ILE A 33 -0.87 4.51 12.72
CA ILE A 33 -0.77 3.81 14.00
C ILE A 33 0.68 3.84 14.44
N LEU A 34 0.94 4.54 15.54
CA LEU A 34 2.27 4.72 16.12
C LEU A 34 2.38 3.96 17.45
N GLU A 35 3.57 3.47 17.73
CA GLU A 35 3.89 2.79 18.99
C GLU A 35 5.18 3.35 19.58
N ASN A 36 5.20 3.49 20.89
CA ASN A 36 6.42 3.73 21.64
C ASN A 36 7.06 2.37 21.97
N SER A 37 8.21 2.08 21.40
CA SER A 37 8.89 0.78 21.57
C SER A 37 9.30 0.45 23.01
N LYS A 38 9.35 1.43 23.89
CA LYS A 38 9.73 1.26 25.30
C LYS A 38 8.54 1.05 26.24
N THR A 39 7.47 1.80 26.02
CA THR A 39 6.27 1.75 26.90
C THR A 39 5.17 0.87 26.33
N HIS A 40 5.27 0.49 25.03
CA HIS A 40 4.24 -0.21 24.25
C HIS A 40 2.91 0.56 24.18
N GLU A 41 2.95 1.84 24.48
CA GLU A 41 1.78 2.70 24.26
C GLU A 41 1.57 2.93 22.77
N ARG A 42 0.32 2.88 22.35
CA ARG A 42 -0.09 3.13 20.96
C ARG A 42 -0.91 4.40 20.87
N CYS A 43 -0.75 5.10 19.78
CA CYS A 43 -1.63 6.18 19.41
C CYS A 43 -1.99 6.11 17.93
N SER A 44 -3.19 6.53 17.60
CA SER A 44 -3.64 6.71 16.22
C SER A 44 -3.73 8.19 15.87
N VAL A 45 -3.29 8.54 14.66
CA VAL A 45 -3.38 9.90 14.13
C VAL A 45 -4.12 9.86 12.81
N LYS A 46 -5.33 10.42 12.78
CA LYS A 46 -6.11 10.58 11.55
C LYS A 46 -5.66 11.84 10.82
N MET A 47 -5.35 11.71 9.54
CA MET A 47 -5.05 12.82 8.65
C MET A 47 -5.99 12.77 7.45
N ILE A 48 -6.78 13.83 7.26
CA ILE A 48 -7.67 13.96 6.11
C ILE A 48 -6.90 14.70 5.01
N ALA A 49 -6.94 14.13 3.82
CA ALA A 49 -6.26 14.69 2.66
C ALA A 49 -7.03 15.87 2.10
N LYS A 50 -6.31 16.91 1.71
CA LYS A 50 -6.92 18.00 0.93
C LYS A 50 -7.19 17.49 -0.47
N SER A 51 -8.45 17.37 -0.83
CA SER A 51 -8.85 17.05 -2.19
C SER A 51 -8.70 18.27 -3.09
N GLN A 52 -8.02 18.08 -4.21
CA GLN A 52 -8.00 19.06 -5.31
C GLN A 52 -8.52 18.35 -6.56
N VAL A 53 -9.42 19.03 -7.27
CA VAL A 53 -9.80 18.59 -8.61
C VAL A 53 -8.59 18.81 -9.50
N CYS A 54 -8.05 17.74 -10.08
CA CYS A 54 -7.09 17.90 -11.15
C CYS A 54 -7.76 18.66 -12.30
N GLY A 55 -7.33 19.90 -12.52
CA GLY A 55 -7.70 20.64 -13.71
C GLY A 55 -7.22 19.90 -14.97
N ASP A 56 -7.86 20.14 -16.10
CA ASP A 56 -7.66 19.51 -17.41
C ASP A 56 -6.21 19.55 -17.97
N GLY A 57 -5.23 19.92 -17.17
CA GLY A 57 -3.81 20.08 -17.54
C GLY A 57 -2.84 19.06 -16.93
N MET A 58 -3.30 18.12 -16.09
CA MET A 58 -2.42 17.06 -15.56
C MET A 58 -2.43 15.83 -16.48
N SER A 59 -1.88 16.00 -17.68
CA SER A 59 -1.42 14.87 -18.46
C SER A 59 -0.17 14.31 -17.80
N SER A 60 -0.32 13.22 -17.07
CA SER A 60 0.82 12.36 -16.74
C SER A 60 1.29 11.77 -18.05
N ASN A 61 2.40 12.29 -18.60
CA ASN A 61 3.08 11.66 -19.72
C ASN A 61 3.52 10.27 -19.27
N GLY A 62 2.69 9.26 -19.53
CA GLY A 62 3.12 7.88 -19.49
C GLY A 62 2.22 6.86 -18.82
N THR A 63 1.34 7.21 -17.91
CA THR A 63 0.52 6.17 -17.28
C THR A 63 -0.87 6.68 -16.96
N GLY A 64 -1.79 6.37 -17.84
CA GLY A 64 -3.22 6.44 -17.57
C GLY A 64 -3.80 7.84 -17.36
N GLU A 65 -4.65 8.25 -18.27
CA GLU A 65 -5.61 9.33 -18.04
C GLU A 65 -6.27 9.12 -16.68
N MET A 66 -6.07 10.08 -15.78
CA MET A 66 -6.86 10.13 -14.55
C MET A 66 -8.24 10.61 -14.95
N ASP A 67 -9.11 9.69 -15.29
CA ASP A 67 -10.51 9.91 -15.68
C ASP A 67 -11.25 10.69 -14.60
N GLY A 68 -11.08 12.02 -14.53
CA GLY A 68 -11.86 12.91 -13.68
C GLY A 68 -11.89 12.58 -12.17
N GLN A 69 -11.02 11.67 -11.69
CA GLN A 69 -10.97 11.31 -10.28
C GLN A 69 -10.25 12.39 -9.47
N MET A 70 -10.86 12.78 -8.37
CA MET A 70 -10.26 13.73 -7.43
C MET A 70 -9.00 13.13 -6.82
N MET A 71 -7.88 13.84 -6.92
CA MET A 71 -6.64 13.50 -6.22
C MET A 71 -6.64 14.10 -4.82
N ALA A 72 -6.11 13.34 -3.88
CA ALA A 72 -5.98 13.74 -2.49
C ALA A 72 -4.49 13.83 -2.12
N TYR A 73 -4.10 14.83 -1.34
CA TYR A 73 -2.70 15.12 -1.05
C TYR A 73 -2.44 15.16 0.45
N LEU A 74 -1.39 14.46 0.89
CA LEU A 74 -0.86 14.48 2.25
C LEU A 74 0.66 14.72 2.24
N PRO A 75 1.23 15.31 3.30
CA PRO A 75 2.68 15.37 3.42
C PRO A 75 3.24 13.99 3.76
N THR A 76 4.36 13.60 3.13
CA THR A 76 5.06 12.34 3.46
C THR A 76 5.63 12.35 4.88
N VAL A 77 5.60 11.19 5.52
CA VAL A 77 6.31 10.94 6.79
C VAL A 77 7.50 9.98 6.60
N SER A 78 7.85 9.63 5.36
CA SER A 78 8.97 8.73 5.04
C SER A 78 10.33 9.22 5.55
N LYS A 79 10.50 10.55 5.69
CA LYS A 79 11.69 11.15 6.31
C LYS A 79 11.74 10.98 7.84
N ILE A 80 10.59 10.71 8.47
CA ILE A 80 10.47 10.50 9.91
C ILE A 80 10.60 9.02 10.24
N TRP A 81 9.84 8.17 9.53
CA TRP A 81 9.86 6.71 9.65
C TRP A 81 10.11 6.09 8.28
N ARG A 82 11.24 5.42 8.12
CA ARG A 82 11.63 4.83 6.83
C ARG A 82 10.63 3.80 6.31
N VAL A 83 9.94 3.08 7.19
CA VAL A 83 8.91 2.10 6.80
C VAL A 83 7.72 2.74 6.08
N ALA A 84 7.48 4.04 6.31
CA ALA A 84 6.42 4.78 5.63
C ALA A 84 6.59 4.83 4.11
N ASP A 85 7.80 4.68 3.61
CA ASP A 85 8.07 4.64 2.16
C ASP A 85 7.17 3.60 1.45
N LEU A 86 7.16 2.37 1.92
CA LEU A 86 6.33 1.32 1.33
C LEU A 86 4.84 1.45 1.69
N LEU A 87 4.53 1.85 2.91
CA LEU A 87 3.14 1.98 3.37
C LEU A 87 2.41 3.13 2.67
N GLU A 88 3.08 4.26 2.42
CA GLU A 88 2.52 5.38 1.68
C GLU A 88 2.28 5.01 0.21
N ARG A 89 3.17 4.22 -0.40
CA ARG A 89 2.98 3.68 -1.76
C ARG A 89 1.80 2.74 -1.85
N GLU A 90 1.56 1.91 -0.83
CA GLU A 90 0.39 1.04 -0.77
C GLU A 90 -0.90 1.88 -0.73
N VAL A 91 -0.95 2.89 0.14
CA VAL A 91 -2.10 3.79 0.21
C VAL A 91 -2.31 4.56 -1.10
N TYR A 92 -1.24 5.05 -1.72
CA TYR A 92 -1.34 5.65 -3.04
C TYR A 92 -1.91 4.69 -4.07
N ASP A 93 -1.45 3.45 -4.07
CA ASP A 93 -1.82 2.44 -5.06
C ASP A 93 -3.32 2.12 -5.04
N PHE A 94 -3.92 2.03 -3.84
CA PHE A 94 -5.31 1.63 -3.68
C PHE A 94 -6.30 2.80 -3.53
N TYR A 95 -5.87 3.94 -3.01
CA TYR A 95 -6.73 5.09 -2.73
C TYR A 95 -6.41 6.33 -3.56
N GLY A 96 -5.24 6.40 -4.19
CA GLY A 96 -4.80 7.57 -4.94
C GLY A 96 -4.49 8.78 -4.08
N ILE A 97 -4.02 8.56 -2.86
CA ILE A 97 -3.55 9.64 -1.99
C ILE A 97 -2.07 9.87 -2.29
N VAL A 98 -1.75 11.06 -2.78
CA VAL A 98 -0.39 11.45 -3.15
C VAL A 98 0.34 12.03 -1.95
N PHE A 99 1.52 11.50 -1.64
CA PHE A 99 2.33 11.96 -0.51
C PHE A 99 3.41 12.94 -0.97
N LEU A 100 3.20 14.23 -0.66
CA LEU A 100 4.09 15.31 -1.06
C LEU A 100 5.49 15.16 -0.44
N GLY A 101 6.51 15.15 -1.28
CA GLY A 101 7.91 14.98 -0.85
C GLY A 101 8.34 13.53 -0.65
N HIS A 102 7.51 12.56 -1.03
CA HIS A 102 7.88 11.15 -1.09
C HIS A 102 8.93 10.92 -2.19
N PRO A 103 9.96 10.07 -1.94
CA PRO A 103 11.04 9.86 -2.91
C PRO A 103 10.63 9.05 -4.15
N ASP A 104 9.63 8.16 -4.02
CA ASP A 104 9.22 7.26 -5.09
C ASP A 104 7.74 6.87 -4.96
N MET A 105 6.87 7.41 -5.81
CA MET A 105 5.42 7.18 -5.78
C MET A 105 4.94 6.17 -6.83
N ARG A 106 5.80 5.24 -7.24
CA ARG A 106 5.35 4.14 -8.12
C ARG A 106 4.33 3.25 -7.41
N ARG A 107 3.40 2.69 -8.19
CA ARG A 107 2.50 1.65 -7.69
C ARG A 107 3.29 0.50 -7.07
N LEU A 108 2.73 -0.17 -6.07
CA LEU A 108 3.41 -1.23 -5.33
C LEU A 108 2.86 -2.62 -5.70
N PHE A 109 1.54 -2.78 -5.71
CA PHE A 109 0.85 -4.05 -5.95
C PHE A 109 0.15 -4.11 -7.30
N LEU A 110 -0.44 -3.01 -7.72
CA LEU A 110 -1.13 -2.94 -9.00
C LEU A 110 -0.12 -2.69 -10.12
N ARG A 111 -0.47 -3.15 -11.32
CA ARG A 111 0.31 -2.86 -12.52
C ARG A 111 0.29 -1.36 -12.82
N SER A 112 1.33 -0.86 -13.47
CA SER A 112 1.44 0.55 -13.85
C SER A 112 0.32 1.04 -14.77
N ASP A 113 -0.21 0.14 -15.62
CA ASP A 113 -1.32 0.37 -16.54
C ASP A 113 -2.72 0.24 -15.90
N PHE A 114 -2.81 -0.13 -14.62
CA PHE A 114 -4.10 -0.26 -13.94
C PHE A 114 -4.78 1.10 -13.79
N LYS A 115 -6.05 1.18 -14.22
CA LYS A 115 -6.83 2.43 -14.21
C LYS A 115 -7.63 2.56 -12.92
N GLY A 116 -7.44 3.69 -12.24
CA GLY A 116 -8.16 4.05 -11.03
C GLY A 116 -7.59 3.46 -9.74
N TYR A 117 -8.39 3.53 -8.68
CA TYR A 117 -8.02 3.21 -7.31
C TYR A 117 -9.10 2.34 -6.67
N PRO A 118 -8.88 1.01 -6.59
CA PRO A 118 -9.97 0.05 -6.36
C PRO A 118 -10.55 0.05 -4.95
N PHE A 119 -9.88 0.63 -3.95
CA PHE A 119 -10.41 0.68 -2.58
C PHE A 119 -11.29 1.89 -2.31
N ARG A 120 -11.37 2.84 -3.25
CA ARG A 120 -12.33 3.93 -3.15
C ARG A 120 -13.76 3.42 -3.25
N LYS A 121 -14.68 4.10 -2.57
CA LYS A 121 -16.12 3.80 -2.59
C LYS A 121 -16.78 4.18 -3.92
N ASP A 122 -16.21 5.13 -4.65
CA ASP A 122 -16.69 5.58 -5.96
C ASP A 122 -16.15 4.75 -7.13
N TRP A 123 -15.15 3.90 -6.89
CA TRP A 123 -14.58 3.05 -7.92
C TRP A 123 -15.50 1.86 -8.24
N GLN A 124 -15.70 1.59 -9.54
CA GLN A 124 -16.46 0.46 -10.01
C GLN A 124 -15.63 -0.35 -10.99
N PHE A 125 -15.70 -1.67 -10.84
CA PHE A 125 -15.06 -2.58 -11.78
C PHE A 125 -15.74 -2.45 -13.16
N ASN A 126 -14.95 -2.26 -14.20
CA ASN A 126 -15.42 -2.23 -15.58
C ASN A 126 -15.00 -3.50 -16.29
N ASP A 127 -15.96 -4.35 -16.65
CA ASP A 127 -15.72 -5.63 -17.35
C ASP A 127 -15.03 -5.46 -18.71
N LYS A 128 -15.07 -4.25 -19.29
CA LYS A 128 -14.37 -3.93 -20.54
C LYS A 128 -12.89 -3.55 -20.32
N TYR A 129 -12.46 -3.49 -19.07
CA TYR A 129 -11.09 -3.16 -18.75
C TYR A 129 -10.21 -4.39 -18.96
N THR A 130 -9.47 -4.40 -20.05
CA THR A 130 -8.46 -5.41 -20.34
C THR A 130 -7.09 -4.83 -20.06
N LEU A 131 -6.33 -5.49 -19.19
CA LEU A 131 -4.91 -5.19 -19.04
C LEU A 131 -4.18 -5.67 -20.29
N GLU A 132 -3.28 -4.87 -20.81
CA GLU A 132 -2.40 -5.30 -21.89
C GLU A 132 -1.50 -6.44 -21.40
N ASP A 133 -1.44 -7.54 -22.17
CA ASP A 133 -0.74 -8.75 -21.72
C ASP A 133 0.77 -8.55 -21.63
N ASP A 134 1.35 -7.66 -22.45
CA ASP A 134 2.78 -7.47 -22.62
C ASP A 134 3.27 -6.06 -22.25
N VAL A 135 2.71 -5.41 -21.24
CA VAL A 135 3.27 -4.15 -20.75
C VAL A 135 4.66 -4.41 -20.19
N GLU A 136 5.66 -3.90 -20.89
CA GLU A 136 7.03 -3.92 -20.36
C GLU A 136 7.10 -3.11 -19.06
N PRO A 137 7.79 -3.64 -18.05
CA PRO A 137 7.97 -2.90 -16.80
C PRO A 137 8.68 -1.57 -17.09
N ASP A 138 8.32 -0.54 -16.37
CA ASP A 138 8.88 0.81 -16.45
C ASP A 138 10.33 0.81 -15.93
N TYR A 139 11.23 0.16 -16.67
CA TYR A 139 12.63 0.11 -16.30
C TYR A 139 13.25 1.50 -16.32
N GLY A 140 13.81 1.88 -15.19
CA GLY A 140 14.53 3.12 -15.07
C GLY A 140 13.68 4.37 -15.02
N LEU A 141 12.37 4.24 -14.94
CA LEU A 141 11.50 5.35 -14.60
C LEU A 141 11.54 5.60 -13.09
N GLU A 142 11.97 6.78 -12.69
CA GLU A 142 11.82 7.31 -11.34
C GLU A 142 10.62 8.25 -11.33
N TYR A 143 9.75 8.07 -10.35
CA TYR A 143 8.59 8.92 -10.13
C TYR A 143 8.87 9.82 -8.93
N TYR A 144 8.77 11.11 -9.11
CA TYR A 144 8.95 12.08 -8.04
C TYR A 144 7.89 13.16 -8.09
N ILE A 145 7.64 13.78 -6.95
CA ILE A 145 6.71 14.90 -6.87
C ILE A 145 7.53 16.18 -6.93
N ASP A 146 7.22 17.04 -7.88
CA ASP A 146 7.87 18.33 -8.02
C ASP A 146 7.47 19.32 -6.91
N LYS A 147 8.05 20.52 -6.95
CA LYS A 147 7.80 21.56 -5.93
C LYS A 147 6.38 22.06 -5.92
N ASP A 148 5.68 21.92 -7.04
CA ASP A 148 4.31 22.38 -7.24
C ASP A 148 3.28 21.28 -6.90
N GLY A 149 3.76 20.09 -6.53
CA GLY A 149 2.93 18.95 -6.13
C GLY A 149 2.54 18.02 -7.27
N TYR A 150 3.13 18.18 -8.46
CA TYR A 150 2.85 17.34 -9.61
C TYR A 150 3.74 16.10 -9.65
N LEU A 151 3.15 14.97 -10.02
CA LEU A 151 3.88 13.74 -10.28
C LEU A 151 4.66 13.86 -11.59
N GLN A 152 5.97 13.77 -11.51
CA GLN A 152 6.89 13.82 -12.64
C GLN A 152 7.61 12.49 -12.81
N THR A 153 8.03 12.20 -14.03
CA THR A 153 8.81 11.02 -14.34
C THR A 153 10.17 11.42 -14.87
N LYS A 154 11.20 10.69 -14.46
CA LYS A 154 12.56 10.84 -14.97
C LYS A 154 13.06 9.50 -15.49
N GLN A 155 13.44 9.46 -16.74
CA GLN A 155 14.04 8.27 -17.35
C GLN A 155 15.51 8.19 -16.98
N ASN A 156 15.91 7.16 -16.28
CA ASN A 156 17.32 6.84 -16.04
C ASN A 156 17.76 5.73 -16.99
N LYS A 157 18.94 5.89 -17.56
CA LYS A 157 19.54 4.86 -18.40
C LYS A 157 20.15 3.78 -17.50
N LEU A 158 19.45 2.68 -17.31
CA LEU A 158 19.85 1.62 -16.40
C LEU A 158 20.72 0.53 -17.01
N PHE A 159 20.72 0.41 -18.36
CA PHE A 159 21.38 -0.69 -19.03
C PHE A 159 22.67 -0.25 -19.71
N GLY A 160 23.76 -0.95 -19.42
CA GLY A 160 25.01 -0.93 -20.18
C GLY A 160 24.98 -1.99 -21.30
N ALA A 161 26.00 -1.99 -22.15
CA ALA A 161 26.10 -2.94 -23.27
C ALA A 161 26.21 -4.41 -22.81
N ASP A 162 26.74 -4.64 -21.61
CA ASP A 162 27.01 -5.98 -21.05
C ASP A 162 25.99 -6.36 -19.97
N ASP A 163 24.92 -5.59 -19.81
CA ASP A 163 23.90 -5.85 -18.79
C ASP A 163 22.81 -6.76 -19.37
N TYR A 164 22.33 -7.70 -18.57
CA TYR A 164 21.22 -8.57 -18.91
C TYR A 164 20.21 -8.67 -17.77
N VAL A 165 18.95 -8.99 -18.12
CA VAL A 165 17.85 -9.07 -17.18
C VAL A 165 17.47 -10.53 -16.98
N ILE A 166 17.39 -10.95 -15.73
CA ILE A 166 16.83 -12.25 -15.36
C ILE A 166 15.60 -12.09 -14.46
N ASN A 167 14.65 -13.01 -14.61
CA ASN A 167 13.48 -13.10 -13.75
C ASN A 167 13.66 -14.25 -12.77
N ILE A 168 13.62 -13.94 -11.48
CA ILE A 168 13.60 -14.92 -10.40
C ILE A 168 12.16 -14.97 -9.88
N GLY A 169 11.48 -16.09 -10.12
CA GLY A 169 10.05 -16.23 -9.84
C GLY A 169 9.15 -15.87 -11.05
N PRO A 170 7.81 -15.83 -10.87
CA PRO A 170 7.02 -15.83 -9.62
C PRO A 170 7.08 -17.14 -8.81
N GLN A 171 7.26 -18.28 -9.42
CA GLN A 171 7.48 -19.54 -8.71
C GLN A 171 8.96 -19.90 -8.75
N HIS A 172 9.62 -19.81 -7.59
CA HIS A 172 11.03 -20.13 -7.44
C HIS A 172 11.29 -20.70 -6.05
N PRO A 173 12.10 -21.79 -5.91
CA PRO A 173 12.35 -22.42 -4.62
C PRO A 173 12.95 -21.48 -3.56
N ALA A 174 13.77 -20.52 -3.99
CA ALA A 174 14.42 -19.56 -3.09
C ALA A 174 13.48 -18.52 -2.47
N THR A 175 12.31 -18.28 -3.06
CA THR A 175 11.39 -17.23 -2.58
C THR A 175 10.37 -17.74 -1.58
N HIS A 176 10.23 -19.06 -1.42
CA HIS A 176 9.25 -19.70 -0.53
C HIS A 176 7.80 -19.18 -0.67
N GLY A 177 7.44 -18.66 -1.83
CA GLY A 177 6.12 -18.08 -2.10
C GLY A 177 6.05 -17.58 -3.54
N VAL A 178 5.12 -16.67 -3.80
CA VAL A 178 4.90 -16.10 -5.13
C VAL A 178 5.44 -14.68 -5.17
N LEU A 179 6.72 -14.56 -5.52
CA LEU A 179 7.43 -13.29 -5.66
C LEU A 179 8.25 -13.30 -6.95
N ARG A 180 8.09 -12.32 -7.79
CA ARG A 180 8.94 -12.10 -8.96
C ARG A 180 9.95 -11.01 -8.66
N LEU A 181 11.22 -11.36 -8.78
CA LEU A 181 12.32 -10.39 -8.74
C LEU A 181 12.90 -10.28 -10.15
N GLN A 182 12.75 -9.13 -10.74
CA GLN A 182 13.40 -8.82 -12.01
C GLN A 182 14.72 -8.15 -11.71
N THR A 183 15.80 -8.82 -12.07
CA THR A 183 17.14 -8.47 -11.64
C THR A 183 17.99 -8.12 -12.84
N VAL A 184 18.62 -6.95 -12.80
CA VAL A 184 19.62 -6.51 -13.79
C VAL A 184 21.00 -6.91 -13.31
N LEU A 185 21.69 -7.70 -14.10
CA LEU A 185 23.02 -8.24 -13.80
C LEU A 185 24.06 -7.72 -14.78
N ASN A 186 25.28 -7.52 -14.27
CA ASN A 186 26.48 -7.40 -15.06
C ASN A 186 27.44 -8.53 -14.65
N GLY A 187 27.56 -9.56 -15.48
CA GLY A 187 28.19 -10.80 -15.04
C GLY A 187 27.46 -11.41 -13.84
N GLU A 188 28.16 -11.60 -12.71
CA GLU A 188 27.59 -12.07 -11.45
C GLU A 188 27.19 -10.94 -10.48
N THR A 189 27.39 -9.69 -10.87
CA THR A 189 27.10 -8.54 -10.02
C THR A 189 25.68 -8.04 -10.25
N VAL A 190 24.89 -7.98 -9.17
CA VAL A 190 23.55 -7.41 -9.20
C VAL A 190 23.66 -5.89 -9.23
N LYS A 191 23.11 -5.25 -10.26
CA LYS A 191 23.04 -3.79 -10.39
C LYS A 191 21.74 -3.23 -9.81
N HIS A 192 20.61 -3.82 -10.24
CA HIS A 192 19.29 -3.38 -9.82
C HIS A 192 18.38 -4.58 -9.62
N ILE A 193 17.42 -4.44 -8.68
CA ILE A 193 16.37 -5.41 -8.44
C ILE A 193 15.03 -4.66 -8.45
N TYR A 194 14.09 -5.17 -9.25
CA TYR A 194 12.71 -4.71 -9.30
C TYR A 194 11.82 -5.81 -8.74
N PRO A 195 11.32 -5.67 -7.49
CA PRO A 195 10.37 -6.60 -6.93
C PRO A 195 8.98 -6.35 -7.53
N HIS A 196 8.36 -7.40 -8.05
CA HIS A 196 6.97 -7.39 -8.46
C HIS A 196 6.16 -8.11 -7.40
N LEU A 197 5.43 -7.33 -6.62
CA LEU A 197 4.55 -7.77 -5.56
C LEU A 197 3.12 -7.95 -6.10
N GLY A 198 2.23 -8.48 -5.28
CA GLY A 198 0.80 -8.51 -5.59
C GLY A 198 0.27 -9.79 -6.23
N TYR A 199 1.10 -10.78 -6.58
CA TYR A 199 0.63 -12.03 -7.18
C TYR A 199 -0.42 -12.78 -6.34
N ILE A 200 -0.35 -12.65 -5.03
CA ILE A 200 -1.30 -13.25 -4.08
C ILE A 200 -2.18 -12.20 -3.39
N HIS A 201 -2.09 -10.93 -3.81
CA HIS A 201 -2.95 -9.87 -3.28
C HIS A 201 -4.37 -10.05 -3.81
N ARG A 202 -5.34 -10.21 -2.92
CA ARG A 202 -6.73 -10.57 -3.25
C ARG A 202 -7.73 -9.47 -2.88
N ALA A 203 -7.27 -8.27 -2.55
CA ALA A 203 -8.11 -7.15 -2.09
C ALA A 203 -9.08 -7.58 -0.96
N ILE A 204 -8.56 -8.32 0.03
CA ILE A 204 -9.35 -8.88 1.12
C ILE A 204 -10.08 -7.77 1.88
N GLU A 205 -9.43 -6.62 2.09
CA GLU A 205 -9.99 -5.44 2.73
C GLU A 205 -11.25 -4.96 2.02
N LYS A 206 -11.23 -4.93 0.69
CA LYS A 206 -12.38 -4.54 -0.12
C LYS A 206 -13.50 -5.57 -0.07
N MET A 207 -13.15 -6.86 -0.07
CA MET A 207 -14.14 -7.93 0.07
C MET A 207 -14.84 -7.90 1.45
N TRP A 208 -14.13 -7.47 2.50
CA TRP A 208 -14.70 -7.38 3.85
C TRP A 208 -15.77 -6.31 3.97
N GLU A 209 -15.74 -5.26 3.15
CA GLU A 209 -16.78 -4.23 3.15
C GLU A 209 -18.18 -4.81 2.83
N ASP A 210 -18.25 -5.89 2.04
CA ASP A 210 -19.48 -6.55 1.63
C ASP A 210 -19.86 -7.76 2.52
N MET A 211 -19.08 -8.04 3.58
CA MET A 211 -19.25 -9.22 4.42
C MET A 211 -19.72 -8.85 5.84
N THR A 212 -20.43 -9.79 6.46
CA THR A 212 -20.68 -9.70 7.92
C THR A 212 -19.45 -10.12 8.71
N TYR A 213 -19.29 -9.62 9.93
CA TYR A 213 -18.13 -9.95 10.78
C TYR A 213 -17.84 -11.47 10.90
N PRO A 214 -18.83 -12.35 11.10
CA PRO A 214 -18.55 -13.80 11.12
C PRO A 214 -18.03 -14.35 9.79
N GLN A 215 -18.44 -13.77 8.65
CA GLN A 215 -17.96 -14.21 7.34
C GLN A 215 -16.51 -13.79 7.09
N THR A 216 -16.06 -12.67 7.65
CA THR A 216 -14.67 -12.21 7.49
C THR A 216 -13.65 -13.18 8.09
N LEU A 217 -14.02 -13.97 9.10
CA LEU A 217 -13.16 -14.97 9.73
C LEU A 217 -12.62 -16.00 8.72
N ALA A 218 -13.39 -16.34 7.70
CA ALA A 218 -12.99 -17.33 6.70
C ALA A 218 -11.80 -16.87 5.83
N LEU A 219 -11.56 -15.56 5.75
CA LEU A 219 -10.47 -14.99 4.93
C LEU A 219 -9.18 -14.74 5.72
N THR A 220 -9.25 -14.69 7.05
CA THR A 220 -8.09 -14.39 7.90
C THR A 220 -6.97 -15.42 7.79
N ASP A 221 -7.33 -16.70 7.61
CA ASP A 221 -6.35 -17.78 7.47
C ASP A 221 -5.46 -17.62 6.23
N ARG A 222 -5.95 -16.87 5.23
CA ARG A 222 -5.28 -16.68 3.94
C ARG A 222 -4.36 -15.47 3.88
N LEU A 223 -4.36 -14.64 4.92
CA LEU A 223 -3.43 -13.50 5.02
C LEU A 223 -1.99 -14.00 5.19
N ASN A 224 -1.81 -14.97 6.07
CA ASN A 224 -0.55 -15.67 6.28
C ASN A 224 -0.84 -17.05 6.87
N TYR A 225 -0.72 -18.09 6.06
CA TYR A 225 -1.08 -19.45 6.49
C TYR A 225 -0.21 -20.01 7.62
N LEU A 226 1.01 -19.50 7.83
CA LEU A 226 1.85 -19.89 8.98
C LEU A 226 1.32 -19.31 10.30
N GLY A 227 0.66 -18.15 10.25
CA GLY A 227 0.08 -17.48 11.41
C GLY A 227 -1.45 -17.47 11.42
N ALA A 228 -2.10 -18.43 10.75
CA ALA A 228 -3.56 -18.44 10.56
C ALA A 228 -4.35 -18.27 11.86
N MET A 229 -3.97 -19.01 12.90
CA MET A 229 -4.64 -18.94 14.21
C MET A 229 -4.48 -17.58 14.89
N GLN A 230 -3.27 -16.97 14.79
CA GLN A 230 -3.01 -15.66 15.37
C GLN A 230 -3.84 -14.57 14.68
N HIS A 231 -3.94 -14.62 13.35
CA HIS A 231 -4.76 -13.66 12.59
C HIS A 231 -6.24 -13.80 12.92
N ARG A 232 -6.73 -15.03 13.01
CA ARG A 232 -8.12 -15.28 13.44
C ARG A 232 -8.36 -14.78 14.86
N HIS A 233 -7.48 -15.09 15.80
CA HIS A 233 -7.58 -14.63 17.18
C HIS A 233 -7.55 -13.10 17.28
N ALA A 234 -6.69 -12.43 16.51
CA ALA A 234 -6.64 -10.98 16.47
C ALA A 234 -7.95 -10.37 15.97
N LEU A 235 -8.53 -10.90 14.89
CA LEU A 235 -9.79 -10.40 14.35
C LEU A 235 -10.96 -10.64 15.33
N VAL A 236 -11.02 -11.82 15.94
CA VAL A 236 -12.04 -12.12 16.95
C VAL A 236 -11.93 -11.14 18.12
N GLY A 237 -10.71 -10.88 18.61
CA GLY A 237 -10.49 -9.91 19.69
C GLY A 237 -10.97 -8.49 19.35
N VAL A 238 -10.78 -8.05 18.10
CA VAL A 238 -11.30 -6.75 17.63
C VAL A 238 -12.83 -6.74 17.61
N ILE A 239 -13.45 -7.82 17.14
CA ILE A 239 -14.92 -7.94 17.12
C ILE A 239 -15.49 -7.94 18.54
N GLU A 240 -14.90 -8.70 19.45
CA GLU A 240 -15.28 -8.77 20.86
C GLU A 240 -15.19 -7.39 21.54
N GLU A 241 -14.09 -6.69 21.33
CA GLU A 241 -13.89 -5.34 21.86
C GLU A 241 -14.94 -4.35 21.30
N GLY A 242 -15.18 -4.42 19.99
CA GLY A 242 -16.20 -3.59 19.33
C GLY A 242 -17.63 -3.86 19.80
N MET A 243 -17.93 -5.09 20.21
CA MET A 243 -19.22 -5.49 20.79
C MET A 243 -19.32 -5.24 22.29
N GLY A 244 -18.23 -4.89 22.95
CA GLY A 244 -18.16 -4.78 24.41
C GLY A 244 -18.37 -6.12 25.12
N ALA A 245 -17.99 -7.24 24.49
CA ALA A 245 -18.18 -8.58 25.05
C ALA A 245 -17.11 -8.88 26.09
N GLU A 246 -17.56 -9.19 27.32
CA GLU A 246 -16.69 -9.70 28.38
C GLU A 246 -16.61 -11.23 28.28
N LEU A 247 -15.47 -11.74 27.84
CA LEU A 247 -15.21 -13.17 27.74
C LEU A 247 -14.33 -13.67 28.87
N THR A 248 -14.63 -14.88 29.35
CA THR A 248 -13.76 -15.55 30.30
C THR A 248 -12.46 -16.02 29.62
N SER A 249 -11.39 -16.20 30.40
CA SER A 249 -10.12 -16.72 29.89
C SER A 249 -10.23 -18.14 29.29
N LEU A 250 -11.27 -18.87 29.64
CA LEU A 250 -11.54 -20.21 29.12
C LEU A 250 -12.16 -20.15 27.73
N ASP A 251 -13.08 -19.22 27.49
CA ASP A 251 -13.75 -19.05 26.19
C ASP A 251 -12.78 -18.64 25.10
N ARG A 252 -11.81 -17.77 25.41
CA ARG A 252 -10.74 -17.38 24.47
C ARG A 252 -9.89 -18.54 23.96
N LYS A 253 -9.76 -19.62 24.74
CA LYS A 253 -9.01 -20.81 24.32
C LYS A 253 -9.80 -21.71 23.37
N SER A 254 -11.11 -21.58 23.31
CA SER A 254 -11.97 -22.41 22.46
C SER A 254 -12.17 -21.83 21.05
N VAL A 255 -11.80 -20.58 20.83
CA VAL A 255 -11.97 -19.87 19.54
C VAL A 255 -10.74 -20.00 18.62
N VAL A 256 -9.62 -20.50 19.16
CA VAL A 256 -8.34 -20.67 18.43
C VAL A 256 -8.20 -22.08 17.88
#